data_dd59237d7bb6cb0c70870aa17ea8430f
#
_entry.id   dd59237d7bb6cb0c70870aa17ea8430f
#
_cell.length_a   1.000
_cell.length_b   1.000
_cell.length_c   1.000
_cell.angle_alpha   90.00
_cell.angle_beta   90.00
_cell.angle_gamma   90.00
#
_symmetry.space_group_name_H-M   'P 1'
#
loop_
_entity.id
_entity.type
_entity.pdbx_description
1 polymer ?
#
loop_
_entity_poly.entity_id
_entity_poly.type
_entity_poly.pdbx_seq_one_letter_code
_entity_poly.pdbx_strand_id
1 'polypeptide(L)'
;RLGLLTVIPATGFLYLFFKPNDSAEHIPDEEGPQRGSLNRKFWIAWFGFIACISSEFATTFWAAALVRDRVGTSAAISTISIVAVGGGMGIGRWFGPSALKRYSLDHQLKAVILAQFVGFTILWSSHNLWISIASLLVVGLGLSMQFSLSSLRLIAFSDGRPDLAIGRSSLAAGTAIACAPFILGVLGDAVLENYMKWL
;
A
#
# COMPACT_ATOMS: atom_id res chain seq x y z
N ARG A 1 -24.43 -2.87 -17.06
CA ARG A 1 -23.66 -3.81 -17.90
C ARG A 1 -22.23 -4.06 -17.39
N LEU A 2 -21.63 -3.12 -16.65
CA LEU A 2 -20.31 -3.31 -16.00
C LEU A 2 -20.34 -4.30 -14.82
N GLY A 3 -21.46 -4.47 -14.15
CA GLY A 3 -21.61 -5.42 -13.05
C GLY A 3 -21.47 -6.89 -13.47
N LEU A 4 -21.73 -7.23 -14.73
CA LEU A 4 -21.52 -8.59 -15.25
C LEU A 4 -20.04 -8.96 -15.37
N LEU A 5 -19.15 -7.99 -15.59
CA LEU A 5 -17.70 -8.22 -15.68
C LEU A 5 -17.06 -8.56 -14.32
N THR A 6 -17.71 -8.17 -13.21
CA THR A 6 -17.24 -8.50 -11.85
C THR A 6 -17.71 -9.88 -11.38
N VAL A 7 -18.78 -10.42 -12.00
CA VAL A 7 -19.33 -11.75 -11.66
C VAL A 7 -18.35 -12.86 -12.07
N ILE A 8 -17.67 -12.73 -13.23
CA ILE A 8 -16.74 -13.74 -13.74
C ILE A 8 -15.55 -13.99 -12.78
N PRO A 9 -14.78 -12.98 -12.38
CA PRO A 9 -13.72 -13.20 -11.39
C PRO A 9 -14.25 -13.62 -10.02
N ALA A 10 -15.43 -13.12 -9.59
CA ALA A 10 -16.04 -13.53 -8.33
C ALA A 10 -16.49 -14.99 -8.33
N THR A 11 -17.08 -15.50 -9.41
CA THR A 11 -17.46 -16.92 -9.54
C THR A 11 -16.23 -17.81 -9.67
N GLY A 12 -15.19 -17.37 -10.39
CA GLY A 12 -13.91 -18.06 -10.45
C GLY A 12 -13.24 -18.17 -9.09
N PHE A 13 -13.25 -17.08 -8.31
CA PHE A 13 -12.72 -17.06 -6.95
C PHE A 13 -13.52 -17.98 -6.02
N LEU A 14 -14.85 -17.92 -6.06
CA LEU A 14 -15.72 -18.83 -5.29
C LEU A 14 -15.49 -20.29 -5.67
N TYR A 15 -15.36 -20.61 -6.95
CA TYR A 15 -15.06 -21.97 -7.40
C TYR A 15 -13.74 -22.48 -6.83
N LEU A 16 -12.68 -21.65 -6.83
CA LEU A 16 -11.39 -22.01 -6.25
C LEU A 16 -11.47 -22.20 -4.73
N PHE A 17 -12.32 -21.42 -4.06
CA PHE A 17 -12.51 -21.47 -2.61
C PHE A 17 -13.28 -22.73 -2.17
N PHE A 18 -14.25 -23.18 -2.98
CA PHE A 18 -15.07 -24.37 -2.69
C PHE A 18 -14.57 -25.65 -3.34
N LYS A 19 -13.54 -25.57 -4.19
CA LYS A 19 -12.90 -26.78 -4.72
C LYS A 19 -12.11 -27.43 -3.57
N PRO A 20 -12.45 -28.70 -3.20
CA PRO A 20 -11.66 -29.40 -2.21
C PRO A 20 -10.20 -29.44 -2.69
N ASN A 21 -9.31 -28.90 -1.89
CA ASN A 21 -7.89 -28.98 -2.18
C ASN A 21 -7.39 -30.33 -1.70
N ASP A 22 -7.51 -31.36 -2.56
CA ASP A 22 -6.98 -32.69 -2.27
C ASP A 22 -5.44 -32.70 -2.08
N SER A 23 -4.81 -31.54 -2.30
CA SER A 23 -3.38 -31.33 -2.09
C SER A 23 -3.09 -30.56 -0.80
N ALA A 24 -4.04 -30.41 0.10
CA ALA A 24 -3.70 -30.00 1.47
C ALA A 24 -2.84 -31.14 2.05
N GLU A 25 -1.56 -31.10 1.70
CA GLU A 25 -0.52 -31.83 2.40
C GLU A 25 -0.75 -31.54 3.86
N HIS A 26 -1.03 -32.59 4.59
CA HIS A 26 -1.22 -32.57 6.04
C HIS A 26 0.05 -31.97 6.65
N ILE A 27 0.04 -30.65 6.83
CA ILE A 27 1.06 -29.99 7.63
C ILE A 27 0.84 -30.53 9.03
N PRO A 28 1.78 -31.26 9.59
CA PRO A 28 1.61 -31.80 10.93
C PRO A 28 1.29 -30.63 11.87
N ASP A 29 0.18 -30.72 12.60
CA ASP A 29 -0.23 -29.78 13.64
C ASP A 29 0.73 -29.89 14.86
N GLU A 30 2.03 -29.78 14.63
CA GLU A 30 3.03 -30.00 15.69
C GLU A 30 3.44 -28.74 16.45
N GLU A 31 2.89 -27.58 16.13
CA GLU A 31 3.20 -26.42 16.98
C GLU A 31 1.91 -25.71 17.38
N GLY A 32 1.55 -25.81 18.65
CA GLY A 32 0.49 -25.02 19.26
C GLY A 32 0.70 -23.53 19.03
N PRO A 33 -0.29 -22.65 19.33
CA PRO A 33 -0.24 -21.23 18.95
C PRO A 33 1.08 -20.59 19.38
N GLN A 34 1.83 -20.09 18.39
CA GLN A 34 3.14 -19.48 18.61
C GLN A 34 2.98 -18.26 19.54
N ARG A 35 3.57 -18.34 20.73
CA ARG A 35 3.48 -17.32 21.78
C ARG A 35 4.87 -16.75 22.09
N GLY A 36 4.92 -15.54 22.64
CA GLY A 36 6.13 -14.90 23.10
C GLY A 36 6.35 -13.50 22.53
N SER A 37 7.43 -12.86 22.98
CA SER A 37 7.83 -11.54 22.47
C SER A 37 8.69 -11.69 21.22
N LEU A 38 8.49 -10.79 20.26
CA LEU A 38 9.33 -10.67 19.07
C LEU A 38 10.48 -9.69 19.34
N ASN A 39 11.57 -9.82 18.58
CA ASN A 39 12.77 -9.04 18.80
C ASN A 39 12.57 -7.55 18.42
N ARG A 40 13.51 -6.69 18.83
CA ARG A 40 13.46 -5.25 18.51
C ARG A 40 13.43 -4.95 17.01
N LYS A 41 14.13 -5.77 16.20
CA LYS A 41 14.18 -5.60 14.73
C LYS A 41 12.80 -5.80 14.11
N PHE A 42 12.03 -6.75 14.62
CA PHE A 42 10.64 -6.96 14.21
C PHE A 42 9.79 -5.73 14.45
N TRP A 43 9.86 -5.14 15.65
CA TRP A 43 9.03 -3.97 15.98
C TRP A 43 9.39 -2.73 15.15
N ILE A 44 10.67 -2.51 14.86
CA ILE A 44 11.09 -1.44 13.94
C ILE A 44 10.52 -1.68 12.54
N ALA A 45 10.61 -2.90 12.02
CA ALA A 45 10.03 -3.26 10.74
C ALA A 45 8.50 -3.16 10.74
N TRP A 46 7.85 -3.45 11.88
CA TRP A 46 6.40 -3.36 12.05
C TRP A 46 5.89 -1.92 11.96
N PHE A 47 6.57 -0.96 12.55
CA PHE A 47 6.27 0.47 12.35
C PHE A 47 6.51 0.90 10.91
N GLY A 48 7.55 0.42 10.26
CA GLY A 48 7.79 0.63 8.83
C GLY A 48 6.66 0.06 7.96
N PHE A 49 6.15 -1.11 8.30
CA PHE A 49 5.00 -1.73 7.64
C PHE A 49 3.73 -0.88 7.78
N ILE A 50 3.43 -0.39 8.99
CA ILE A 50 2.30 0.55 9.20
C ILE A 50 2.47 1.79 8.33
N ALA A 51 3.66 2.39 8.30
CA ALA A 51 3.92 3.58 7.49
C ALA A 51 3.71 3.32 5.99
N CYS A 52 4.13 2.16 5.47
CA CYS A 52 3.90 1.77 4.07
C CYS A 52 2.39 1.67 3.76
N ILE A 53 1.62 0.97 4.59
CA ILE A 53 0.18 0.82 4.39
C ILE A 53 -0.55 2.16 4.54
N SER A 54 -0.20 2.94 5.56
CA SER A 54 -0.78 4.26 5.78
C SER A 54 -0.56 5.17 4.57
N SER A 55 0.64 5.14 3.99
CA SER A 55 0.98 5.92 2.80
C SER A 55 0.18 5.47 1.56
N GLU A 56 -0.02 4.16 1.37
CA GLU A 56 -0.84 3.61 0.28
C GLU A 56 -2.28 4.09 0.38
N PHE A 57 -2.91 3.90 1.53
CA PHE A 57 -4.32 4.25 1.73
C PHE A 57 -4.52 5.77 1.76
N ALA A 58 -3.67 6.52 2.43
CA ALA A 58 -3.72 7.98 2.42
C ALA A 58 -3.61 8.53 0.98
N THR A 59 -2.66 8.03 0.19
CA THR A 59 -2.52 8.44 -1.22
C THR A 59 -3.78 8.12 -2.02
N THR A 60 -4.30 6.90 -1.89
CA THR A 60 -5.46 6.46 -2.66
C THR A 60 -6.71 7.30 -2.34
N PHE A 61 -6.93 7.63 -1.08
CA PHE A 61 -8.11 8.42 -0.67
C PHE A 61 -7.97 9.91 -0.98
N TRP A 62 -6.77 10.48 -0.90
CA TRP A 62 -6.59 11.93 -0.99
C TRP A 62 -5.99 12.42 -2.31
N ALA A 63 -5.54 11.53 -3.21
CA ALA A 63 -4.89 11.93 -4.47
C ALA A 63 -5.76 12.86 -5.33
N ALA A 64 -7.06 12.56 -5.47
CA ALA A 64 -7.97 13.38 -6.27
C ALA A 64 -8.21 14.75 -5.64
N ALA A 65 -8.40 14.83 -4.32
CA ALA A 65 -8.56 16.08 -3.60
C ALA A 65 -7.30 16.94 -3.71
N LEU A 66 -6.14 16.34 -3.48
CA LEU A 66 -4.85 17.02 -3.56
C LEU A 66 -4.60 17.62 -4.96
N VAL A 67 -4.87 16.87 -6.03
CA VAL A 67 -4.69 17.38 -7.40
C VAL A 67 -5.70 18.48 -7.71
N ARG A 68 -6.96 18.32 -7.28
CA ARG A 68 -7.98 19.36 -7.46
C ARG A 68 -7.56 20.68 -6.83
N ASP A 69 -7.10 20.63 -5.59
CA ASP A 69 -6.77 21.84 -4.83
C ASP A 69 -5.48 22.51 -5.32
N ARG A 70 -4.48 21.71 -5.74
CA ARG A 70 -3.20 22.23 -6.23
C ARG A 70 -3.23 22.75 -7.67
N VAL A 71 -4.02 22.11 -8.51
CA VAL A 71 -4.06 22.42 -9.97
C VAL A 71 -5.26 23.28 -10.34
N GLY A 72 -6.26 23.40 -9.43
CA GLY A 72 -7.49 24.14 -9.69
C GLY A 72 -8.39 23.48 -10.74
N THR A 73 -8.34 22.14 -10.84
CA THR A 73 -9.12 21.39 -11.84
C THR A 73 -10.49 20.94 -11.31
N SER A 74 -11.36 20.49 -12.22
CA SER A 74 -12.68 19.96 -11.83
C SER A 74 -12.57 18.62 -11.08
N ALA A 75 -13.60 18.30 -10.28
CA ALA A 75 -13.67 17.02 -9.58
C ALA A 75 -13.63 15.82 -10.54
N ALA A 76 -14.25 15.92 -11.71
CA ALA A 76 -14.23 14.87 -12.72
C ALA A 76 -12.83 14.59 -13.27
N ILE A 77 -12.06 15.65 -13.55
CA ILE A 77 -10.69 15.51 -14.07
C ILE A 77 -9.75 15.01 -12.97
N SER A 78 -9.90 15.50 -11.74
CA SER A 78 -9.04 15.07 -10.62
C SER A 78 -9.21 13.57 -10.29
N THR A 79 -10.36 12.96 -10.62
CA THR A 79 -10.59 11.52 -10.45
C THR A 79 -9.61 10.66 -11.28
N ILE A 80 -9.07 11.20 -12.39
CA ILE A 80 -8.02 10.52 -13.19
C ILE A 80 -6.78 10.23 -12.34
N SER A 81 -6.55 11.00 -11.29
CA SER A 81 -5.46 10.77 -10.32
C SER A 81 -5.53 9.40 -9.66
N ILE A 82 -6.74 8.94 -9.33
CA ILE A 82 -6.95 7.61 -8.72
C ILE A 82 -6.60 6.51 -9.73
N VAL A 83 -6.99 6.73 -11.00
CA VAL A 83 -6.64 5.80 -12.09
C VAL A 83 -5.13 5.77 -12.33
N ALA A 84 -4.44 6.90 -12.21
CA ALA A 84 -2.99 6.98 -12.35
C ALA A 84 -2.27 6.19 -11.23
N VAL A 85 -2.68 6.38 -9.97
CA VAL A 85 -2.13 5.60 -8.85
C VAL A 85 -2.40 4.12 -9.04
N GLY A 86 -3.65 3.72 -9.31
CA GLY A 86 -4.03 2.32 -9.53
C GLY A 86 -3.32 1.69 -10.73
N GLY A 87 -3.17 2.44 -11.83
CA GLY A 87 -2.42 2.02 -13.01
C GLY A 87 -0.94 1.78 -12.70
N GLY A 88 -0.31 2.70 -11.97
CA GLY A 88 1.06 2.54 -11.48
C GLY A 88 1.22 1.32 -10.60
N MET A 89 0.28 1.09 -9.66
CA MET A 89 0.27 -0.10 -8.82
C MET A 89 0.11 -1.39 -9.64
N GLY A 90 -0.77 -1.40 -10.63
CA GLY A 90 -0.95 -2.54 -11.53
C GLY A 90 0.31 -2.88 -12.32
N ILE A 91 0.92 -1.88 -12.96
CA ILE A 91 2.18 -2.02 -13.70
C ILE A 91 3.29 -2.54 -12.77
N GLY A 92 3.43 -1.94 -11.59
CA GLY A 92 4.45 -2.32 -10.62
C GLY A 92 4.27 -3.75 -10.08
N ARG A 93 3.04 -4.20 -9.84
CA ARG A 93 2.75 -5.58 -9.42
C ARG A 93 3.04 -6.60 -10.52
N TRP A 94 2.80 -6.23 -11.78
CA TRP A 94 3.05 -7.12 -12.92
C TRP A 94 4.53 -7.25 -13.26
N PHE A 95 5.23 -6.14 -13.38
CA PHE A 95 6.62 -6.10 -13.83
C PHE A 95 7.64 -6.08 -12.69
N GLY A 96 7.27 -5.52 -11.52
CA GLY A 96 8.17 -5.32 -10.39
C GLY A 96 8.87 -6.59 -9.91
N PRO A 97 8.16 -7.71 -9.67
CA PRO A 97 8.79 -8.96 -9.23
C PRO A 97 9.87 -9.44 -10.21
N SER A 98 9.62 -9.32 -11.51
CA SER A 98 10.58 -9.72 -12.55
C SER A 98 11.77 -8.78 -12.63
N ALA A 99 11.53 -7.48 -12.53
CA ALA A 99 12.56 -6.45 -12.61
C ALA A 99 13.51 -6.47 -11.39
N LEU A 100 12.94 -6.73 -10.21
CA LEU A 100 13.67 -6.64 -8.94
C LEU A 100 14.17 -7.99 -8.40
N LYS A 101 13.86 -9.12 -9.04
CA LYS A 101 14.20 -10.48 -8.55
C LYS A 101 15.67 -10.72 -8.23
N ARG A 102 16.56 -9.96 -8.85
CA ARG A 102 18.03 -10.10 -8.67
C ARG A 102 18.57 -9.38 -7.43
N TYR A 103 17.73 -8.52 -6.82
CA TYR A 103 18.14 -7.72 -5.68
C TYR A 103 17.64 -8.34 -4.37
N SER A 104 18.37 -8.10 -3.28
CA SER A 104 17.93 -8.52 -1.95
C SER A 104 16.64 -7.82 -1.54
N LEU A 105 15.88 -8.41 -0.62
CA LEU A 105 14.61 -7.87 -0.10
C LEU A 105 14.74 -6.39 0.34
N ASP A 106 15.84 -6.06 1.02
CA ASP A 106 16.09 -4.69 1.49
C ASP A 106 16.33 -3.71 0.34
N HIS A 107 17.03 -4.13 -0.74
CA HIS A 107 17.22 -3.29 -1.91
C HIS A 107 15.92 -3.11 -2.71
N GLN A 108 15.11 -4.16 -2.82
CA GLN A 108 13.78 -4.07 -3.44
C GLN A 108 12.90 -3.06 -2.67
N LEU A 109 12.84 -3.17 -1.34
CA LEU A 109 12.04 -2.26 -0.52
C LEU A 109 12.54 -0.81 -0.63
N LYS A 110 13.86 -0.59 -0.61
CA LYS A 110 14.44 0.75 -0.82
C LYS A 110 14.10 1.32 -2.20
N ALA A 111 14.14 0.50 -3.25
CA ALA A 111 13.84 0.94 -4.61
C ALA A 111 12.39 1.41 -4.75
N VAL A 112 11.42 0.67 -4.20
CA VAL A 112 10.00 1.05 -4.28
C VAL A 112 9.68 2.25 -3.41
N ILE A 113 10.30 2.39 -2.22
CA ILE A 113 10.15 3.58 -1.38
C ILE A 113 10.77 4.80 -2.07
N LEU A 114 11.93 4.66 -2.70
CA LEU A 114 12.56 5.74 -3.45
C LEU A 114 11.71 6.18 -4.64
N ALA A 115 11.14 5.24 -5.39
CA ALA A 115 10.23 5.56 -6.49
C ALA A 115 9.01 6.36 -6.00
N GLN A 116 8.41 5.96 -4.88
CA GLN A 116 7.32 6.69 -4.25
C GLN A 116 7.76 8.09 -3.83
N PHE A 117 8.92 8.23 -3.18
CA PHE A 117 9.45 9.52 -2.74
C PHE A 117 9.70 10.46 -3.91
N VAL A 118 10.30 9.97 -4.99
CA VAL A 118 10.52 10.74 -6.23
C VAL A 118 9.20 11.20 -6.83
N GLY A 119 8.21 10.30 -6.92
CA GLY A 119 6.87 10.64 -7.40
C GLY A 119 6.22 11.74 -6.57
N PHE A 120 6.24 11.66 -5.25
CA PHE A 120 5.72 12.72 -4.38
C PHE A 120 6.49 14.03 -4.51
N THR A 121 7.81 13.99 -4.65
CA THR A 121 8.62 15.20 -4.84
C THR A 121 8.23 15.91 -6.13
N ILE A 122 8.05 15.19 -7.23
CA ILE A 122 7.59 15.76 -8.51
C ILE A 122 6.17 16.32 -8.37
N LEU A 123 5.26 15.57 -7.73
CA LEU A 123 3.89 16.03 -7.47
C LEU A 123 3.89 17.35 -6.68
N TRP A 124 4.72 17.43 -5.65
CA TRP A 124 4.80 18.62 -4.80
C TRP A 124 5.45 19.82 -5.49
N SER A 125 6.34 19.59 -6.44
CA SER A 125 7.04 20.65 -7.18
C SER A 125 6.25 21.21 -8.37
N SER A 126 5.15 20.57 -8.78
CA SER A 126 4.39 20.93 -9.98
C SER A 126 2.96 21.35 -9.67
N HIS A 127 2.46 22.32 -10.46
CA HIS A 127 1.05 22.71 -10.50
C HIS A 127 0.43 22.36 -11.88
N ASN A 128 1.13 21.60 -12.71
CA ASN A 128 0.62 21.15 -14.00
C ASN A 128 -0.11 19.82 -13.85
N LEU A 129 -1.33 19.73 -14.40
CA LEU A 129 -2.19 18.56 -14.32
C LEU A 129 -1.49 17.27 -14.81
N TRP A 130 -0.88 17.35 -15.98
CA TRP A 130 -0.29 16.16 -16.62
C TRP A 130 0.96 15.67 -15.88
N ILE A 131 1.76 16.60 -15.35
CA ILE A 131 2.91 16.27 -14.51
C ILE A 131 2.42 15.64 -13.19
N SER A 132 1.35 16.16 -12.60
CA SER A 132 0.75 15.60 -11.38
C SER A 132 0.21 14.19 -11.62
N ILE A 133 -0.46 13.94 -12.74
CA ILE A 133 -0.95 12.60 -13.09
C ILE A 133 0.22 11.63 -13.34
N ALA A 134 1.24 12.06 -14.08
CA ALA A 134 2.43 11.23 -14.33
C ALA A 134 3.20 10.92 -13.02
N SER A 135 3.33 11.91 -12.14
CA SER A 135 3.97 11.72 -10.84
C SER A 135 3.20 10.73 -9.94
N LEU A 136 1.87 10.78 -9.96
CA LEU A 136 1.02 9.83 -9.22
C LEU A 136 1.11 8.40 -9.78
N LEU A 137 1.32 8.24 -11.08
CA LEU A 137 1.64 6.94 -11.66
C LEU A 137 2.97 6.40 -11.11
N VAL A 138 4.00 7.25 -10.99
CA VAL A 138 5.29 6.88 -10.36
C VAL A 138 5.10 6.55 -8.89
N VAL A 139 4.29 7.32 -8.14
CA VAL A 139 3.91 6.99 -6.76
C VAL A 139 3.27 5.61 -6.70
N GLY A 140 2.32 5.31 -7.60
CA GLY A 140 1.67 4.00 -7.69
C GLY A 140 2.65 2.86 -7.95
N LEU A 141 3.65 3.06 -8.82
CA LEU A 141 4.74 2.09 -9.02
C LEU A 141 5.47 1.82 -7.71
N GLY A 142 5.81 2.86 -6.94
CA GLY A 142 6.44 2.73 -5.64
C GLY A 142 5.56 1.98 -4.63
N LEU A 143 4.27 2.27 -4.56
CA LEU A 143 3.32 1.63 -3.64
C LEU A 143 3.08 0.14 -3.95
N SER A 144 3.28 -0.27 -5.20
CA SER A 144 2.83 -1.55 -5.75
C SER A 144 3.27 -2.79 -4.98
N MET A 145 4.49 -2.81 -4.47
CA MET A 145 5.11 -3.97 -3.82
C MET A 145 5.40 -3.74 -2.34
N GLN A 146 5.16 -2.55 -1.80
CA GLN A 146 5.53 -2.21 -0.42
C GLN A 146 4.88 -3.13 0.60
N PHE A 147 3.59 -3.44 0.45
CA PHE A 147 2.89 -4.36 1.33
C PHE A 147 3.56 -5.74 1.36
N SER A 148 3.79 -6.35 0.19
CA SER A 148 4.35 -7.68 0.08
C SER A 148 5.80 -7.74 0.60
N LEU A 149 6.64 -6.78 0.20
CA LEU A 149 8.04 -6.75 0.62
C LEU A 149 8.19 -6.47 2.12
N SER A 150 7.39 -5.56 2.68
CA SER A 150 7.42 -5.28 4.11
C SER A 150 6.84 -6.43 4.95
N SER A 151 5.83 -7.16 4.46
CA SER A 151 5.34 -8.39 5.09
C SER A 151 6.41 -9.48 5.12
N LEU A 152 7.10 -9.72 4.00
CA LEU A 152 8.22 -10.67 3.94
C LEU A 152 9.34 -10.30 4.91
N ARG A 153 9.61 -9.01 5.07
CA ARG A 153 10.60 -8.53 6.04
C ARG A 153 10.17 -8.81 7.48
N LEU A 154 8.88 -8.67 7.82
CA LEU A 154 8.35 -9.01 9.14
C LEU A 154 8.51 -10.51 9.42
N ILE A 155 8.20 -11.35 8.44
CA ILE A 155 8.40 -12.80 8.55
C ILE A 155 9.89 -13.13 8.74
N ALA A 156 10.78 -12.47 8.00
CA ALA A 156 12.23 -12.68 8.16
C ALA A 156 12.75 -12.30 9.57
N PHE A 157 12.09 -11.37 10.26
CA PHE A 157 12.45 -10.96 11.63
C PHE A 157 11.60 -11.63 12.72
N SER A 158 10.85 -12.67 12.40
CA SER A 158 9.97 -13.36 13.34
C SER A 158 10.65 -14.38 14.24
N ASP A 159 11.97 -14.62 14.07
CA ASP A 159 12.75 -15.62 14.80
C ASP A 159 12.12 -17.03 14.71
N GLY A 160 11.71 -17.44 13.49
CA GLY A 160 11.09 -18.74 13.23
C GLY A 160 9.62 -18.84 13.63
N ARG A 161 8.93 -17.71 13.88
CA ARG A 161 7.52 -17.65 14.27
C ARG A 161 6.66 -16.87 13.25
N PRO A 162 6.51 -17.38 12.02
CA PRO A 162 5.83 -16.67 10.94
C PRO A 162 4.36 -16.36 11.26
N ASP A 163 3.64 -17.30 11.92
CA ASP A 163 2.21 -17.12 12.22
C ASP A 163 1.97 -15.97 13.19
N LEU A 164 2.85 -15.85 14.21
CA LEU A 164 2.80 -14.72 15.14
C LEU A 164 3.09 -13.38 14.42
N ALA A 165 4.03 -13.37 13.49
CA ALA A 165 4.35 -12.20 12.69
C ALA A 165 3.19 -11.80 11.77
N ILE A 166 2.57 -12.76 11.08
CA ILE A 166 1.41 -12.56 10.21
C ILE A 166 0.22 -12.03 11.01
N GLY A 167 -0.10 -12.64 12.14
CA GLY A 167 -1.20 -12.19 13.00
C GLY A 167 -1.00 -10.73 13.46
N ARG A 168 0.22 -10.35 13.88
CA ARG A 168 0.52 -8.97 14.29
C ARG A 168 0.53 -7.99 13.12
N SER A 169 0.97 -8.41 11.93
CA SER A 169 0.94 -7.57 10.74
C SER A 169 -0.50 -7.34 10.24
N SER A 170 -1.37 -8.32 10.37
CA SER A 170 -2.80 -8.16 10.03
C SER A 170 -3.50 -7.12 10.91
N LEU A 171 -3.23 -7.12 12.22
CA LEU A 171 -3.72 -6.08 13.12
C LEU A 171 -3.18 -4.69 12.75
N ALA A 172 -1.88 -4.61 12.42
CA ALA A 172 -1.26 -3.37 11.98
C ALA A 172 -1.88 -2.84 10.69
N ALA A 173 -2.12 -3.72 9.72
CA ALA A 173 -2.76 -3.37 8.46
C ALA A 173 -4.18 -2.83 8.68
N GLY A 174 -5.00 -3.54 9.47
CA GLY A 174 -6.36 -3.09 9.79
C GLY A 174 -6.39 -1.72 10.47
N THR A 175 -5.49 -1.50 11.44
CA THR A 175 -5.36 -0.22 12.13
C THR A 175 -4.90 0.90 11.18
N ALA A 176 -3.89 0.64 10.35
CA ALA A 176 -3.39 1.62 9.39
C ALA A 176 -4.46 2.02 8.37
N ILE A 177 -5.20 1.06 7.82
CA ILE A 177 -6.28 1.30 6.85
C ILE A 177 -7.40 2.15 7.46
N ALA A 178 -7.80 1.84 8.69
CA ALA A 178 -8.86 2.56 9.38
C ALA A 178 -8.45 3.98 9.81
N CYS A 179 -7.22 4.14 10.34
CA CYS A 179 -6.83 5.38 11.00
C CYS A 179 -6.10 6.36 10.07
N ALA A 180 -5.28 5.89 9.13
CA ALA A 180 -4.40 6.77 8.36
C ALA A 180 -5.15 7.82 7.52
N PRO A 181 -6.21 7.51 6.76
CA PRO A 181 -6.94 8.51 6.00
C PRO A 181 -7.62 9.54 6.89
N PHE A 182 -8.14 9.12 8.04
CA PHE A 182 -8.78 9.99 9.00
C PHE A 182 -7.78 10.95 9.66
N ILE A 183 -6.65 10.43 10.15
CA ILE A 183 -5.57 11.25 10.75
C ILE A 183 -5.06 12.28 9.75
N LEU A 184 -4.88 11.89 8.49
CA LEU A 184 -4.43 12.82 7.45
C LEU A 184 -5.46 13.91 7.18
N GLY A 185 -6.76 13.60 7.21
CA GLY A 185 -7.85 14.58 7.11
C GLY A 185 -7.79 15.61 8.23
N VAL A 186 -7.74 15.14 9.48
CA VAL A 186 -7.67 16.02 10.67
C VAL A 186 -6.41 16.89 10.65
N LEU A 187 -5.26 16.35 10.25
CA LEU A 187 -4.03 17.12 10.12
C LEU A 187 -4.12 18.17 8.99
N GLY A 188 -4.76 17.81 7.88
CA GLY A 188 -5.01 18.73 6.76
C GLY A 188 -5.85 19.93 7.20
N ASP A 189 -6.96 19.69 7.90
CA ASP A 189 -7.84 20.74 8.42
C ASP A 189 -7.12 21.64 9.43
N ALA A 190 -6.37 21.06 10.37
CA ALA A 190 -5.63 21.81 11.37
C ALA A 190 -4.53 22.70 10.76
N VAL A 191 -3.89 22.24 9.67
CA VAL A 191 -2.90 23.04 8.95
C VAL A 191 -3.59 24.19 8.22
N LEU A 192 -4.72 23.94 7.55
CA LEU A 192 -5.49 24.98 6.86
C LEU A 192 -6.01 26.05 7.83
N GLU A 193 -6.56 25.66 8.98
CA GLU A 193 -6.97 26.62 10.01
C GLU A 193 -5.82 27.50 10.52
N ASN A 194 -4.64 26.92 10.72
CA ASN A 194 -3.49 27.69 11.13
C ASN A 194 -3.03 28.68 10.05
N TYR A 195 -3.03 28.28 8.78
CA TYR A 195 -2.70 29.21 7.69
C TYR A 195 -3.68 30.37 7.57
N MET A 196 -4.98 30.14 7.74
CA MET A 196 -6.00 31.20 7.69
C MET A 196 -5.95 32.18 8.87
N LYS A 197 -5.36 31.80 9.99
CA LYS A 197 -5.16 32.70 11.15
C LYS A 197 -4.02 33.71 10.96
N TRP A 198 -3.17 33.50 9.96
CA TRP A 198 -2.02 34.36 9.65
C TRP A 198 -2.22 35.25 8.41
N LEU A 199 -3.35 35.11 7.70
CA LEU A 199 -3.83 35.98 6.63
C LEU A 199 -4.89 36.96 7.13
#